data_bce65cdbb035bb23069089fc706c4b09
#
_entry.id   bce65cdbb035bb23069089fc706c4b09
#
_cell.length_a   1.000
_cell.length_b   1.000
_cell.length_c   1.000
_cell.angle_alpha   90.00
_cell.angle_beta   90.00
_cell.angle_gamma   90.00
#
_symmetry.space_group_name_H-M   'P 1'
#
loop_
_entity.id
_entity.type
_entity.pdbx_description
1 polymer ?
#
loop_
_entity_poly.entity_id
_entity_poly.type
_entity_poly.pdbx_seq_one_letter_code
_entity_poly.pdbx_strand_id
1 'polypeptide(L)'
;MANKRIGQAGLALIKQYEGCRLAAYRCAAGVWTIGYGHTAGVHSGMTITQAQADAYLQQDIAKFEGYVNNPTYVPITEQLNQNQFDALVSFAFNLGAGNLRKLCKGRTAAQIARAMPSYNKAAGKVLAGLTRRRKAEQALFNKAVSCTGTTTTSTNTEDYNMKTIKKGSKGNAVKVWQIIICVTPDGKFGSGTESTTRDWQESHGLTVDGTVGPMSWKAGLEAL
;
A
#
# COMPACT_ATOMS: atom_id res chain seq x y z
N MET A 1 -14.90 11.40 -2.64
CA MET A 1 -14.18 10.15 -3.04
C MET A 1 -14.30 9.12 -1.94
N ALA A 2 -14.23 7.81 -2.25
CA ALA A 2 -14.28 6.79 -1.21
C ALA A 2 -12.98 6.83 -0.37
N ASN A 3 -13.10 6.71 0.95
CA ASN A 3 -11.96 6.61 1.84
C ASN A 3 -11.17 5.33 1.54
N LYS A 4 -9.84 5.47 1.41
CA LYS A 4 -8.95 4.32 1.26
C LYS A 4 -8.90 3.49 2.55
N ARG A 5 -8.70 2.19 2.39
CA ARG A 5 -8.45 1.24 3.47
C ARG A 5 -7.04 0.67 3.31
N ILE A 6 -6.47 0.22 4.42
CA ILE A 6 -5.16 -0.42 4.40
C ILE A 6 -5.22 -1.73 3.62
N GLY A 7 -4.23 -1.94 2.75
CA GLY A 7 -4.07 -3.18 2.00
C GLY A 7 -3.27 -4.25 2.77
N GLN A 8 -3.16 -5.43 2.15
CA GLN A 8 -2.43 -6.55 2.76
C GLN A 8 -0.96 -6.23 3.05
N ALA A 9 -0.31 -5.42 2.20
CA ALA A 9 1.09 -5.02 2.39
C ALA A 9 1.27 -4.19 3.67
N GLY A 10 0.38 -3.24 3.92
CA GLY A 10 0.39 -2.43 5.13
C GLY A 10 0.06 -3.24 6.38
N LEU A 11 -0.94 -4.14 6.32
CA LEU A 11 -1.27 -5.05 7.41
C LEU A 11 -0.11 -5.97 7.77
N ALA A 12 0.55 -6.57 6.77
CA ALA A 12 1.72 -7.43 6.98
C ALA A 12 2.86 -6.66 7.66
N LEU A 13 3.10 -5.43 7.22
CA LEU A 13 4.13 -4.57 7.80
C LEU A 13 3.84 -4.26 9.28
N ILE A 14 2.62 -3.89 9.64
CA ILE A 14 2.24 -3.63 11.03
C ILE A 14 2.40 -4.90 11.86
N LYS A 15 1.86 -6.04 11.41
CA LYS A 15 1.97 -7.33 12.11
C LYS A 15 3.41 -7.74 12.38
N GLN A 16 4.30 -7.51 11.41
CA GLN A 16 5.73 -7.83 11.52
C GLN A 16 6.41 -7.05 12.66
N TYR A 17 6.06 -5.78 12.85
CA TYR A 17 6.74 -4.92 13.83
C TYR A 17 6.07 -4.87 15.20
N GLU A 18 4.78 -5.12 15.30
CA GLU A 18 4.08 -5.17 16.60
C GLU A 18 4.26 -6.52 17.31
N GLY A 19 4.34 -7.61 16.55
CA GLY A 19 4.26 -8.97 17.08
C GLY A 19 2.84 -9.29 17.58
N CYS A 20 2.54 -10.56 17.84
CA CYS A 20 1.23 -10.99 18.32
C CYS A 20 1.35 -11.78 19.62
N ARG A 21 0.56 -11.41 20.62
CA ARG A 21 0.41 -12.19 21.86
C ARG A 21 -1.04 -12.58 22.06
N LEU A 22 -1.32 -13.87 22.04
CA LEU A 22 -2.68 -14.41 22.16
C LEU A 22 -3.18 -14.50 23.62
N ALA A 23 -2.30 -14.34 24.60
CA ALA A 23 -2.62 -14.20 26.01
C ALA A 23 -2.37 -12.76 26.48
N ALA A 24 -3.28 -12.25 27.31
CA ALA A 24 -3.17 -10.92 27.86
C ALA A 24 -1.91 -10.75 28.73
N TYR A 25 -1.24 -9.63 28.57
CA TYR A 25 -0.05 -9.26 29.33
C TYR A 25 -0.10 -7.78 29.74
N ARG A 26 0.67 -7.40 30.74
CA ARG A 26 0.87 -5.99 31.08
C ARG A 26 1.99 -5.41 30.23
N CYS A 27 1.69 -4.33 29.49
CA CYS A 27 2.74 -3.58 28.76
C CYS A 27 3.60 -2.76 29.76
N ALA A 28 4.65 -2.12 29.27
CA ALA A 28 5.56 -1.29 30.11
C ALA A 28 4.83 -0.16 30.86
N ALA A 29 3.69 0.31 30.37
CA ALA A 29 2.83 1.29 31.02
C ALA A 29 1.84 0.66 32.03
N GLY A 30 1.93 -0.64 32.31
CA GLY A 30 1.04 -1.36 33.23
C GLY A 30 -0.36 -1.65 32.69
N VAL A 31 -0.65 -1.37 31.41
CA VAL A 31 -1.96 -1.59 30.77
C VAL A 31 -2.07 -3.02 30.25
N TRP A 32 -3.24 -3.65 30.52
CA TRP A 32 -3.54 -4.96 29.96
C TRP A 32 -3.65 -4.88 28.43
N THR A 33 -2.88 -5.71 27.74
CA THR A 33 -2.70 -5.68 26.30
C THR A 33 -2.78 -7.07 25.73
N ILE A 34 -3.35 -7.24 24.52
CA ILE A 34 -3.47 -8.54 23.83
C ILE A 34 -3.32 -8.36 22.31
N GLY A 35 -3.09 -9.44 21.57
CA GLY A 35 -2.97 -9.41 20.10
C GLY A 35 -1.78 -8.57 19.65
N TYR A 36 -2.03 -7.62 18.76
CA TYR A 36 -1.06 -6.69 18.19
C TYR A 36 -1.03 -5.33 18.92
N GLY A 37 -1.26 -5.33 20.22
CA GLY A 37 -1.27 -4.11 21.01
C GLY A 37 -2.66 -3.60 21.38
N HIS A 38 -3.72 -4.39 21.20
CA HIS A 38 -5.08 -4.05 21.61
C HIS A 38 -5.19 -3.94 23.12
N THR A 39 -5.90 -2.92 23.60
CA THR A 39 -6.06 -2.64 25.05
C THR A 39 -7.51 -2.51 25.49
N ALA A 40 -8.45 -2.25 24.57
CA ALA A 40 -9.84 -2.00 24.94
C ALA A 40 -10.51 -3.31 25.44
N GLY A 41 -11.06 -3.27 26.68
CA GLY A 41 -11.73 -4.42 27.26
C GLY A 41 -10.81 -5.59 27.67
N VAL A 42 -9.48 -5.41 27.62
CA VAL A 42 -8.52 -6.47 27.98
C VAL A 42 -8.31 -6.53 29.48
N HIS A 43 -8.38 -7.72 30.03
CA HIS A 43 -8.22 -8.01 31.46
C HIS A 43 -7.28 -9.20 31.70
N SER A 44 -6.91 -9.39 32.97
CA SER A 44 -6.08 -10.54 33.37
C SER A 44 -6.70 -11.87 32.98
N GLY A 45 -5.89 -12.81 32.51
CA GLY A 45 -6.32 -14.16 32.14
C GLY A 45 -7.03 -14.27 30.78
N MET A 46 -7.26 -13.14 30.07
CA MET A 46 -7.89 -13.16 28.76
C MET A 46 -6.98 -13.85 27.70
N THR A 47 -7.56 -14.72 26.89
CA THR A 47 -6.91 -15.35 25.73
C THR A 47 -7.78 -15.18 24.51
N ILE A 48 -7.15 -15.08 23.34
CA ILE A 48 -7.82 -14.91 22.05
C ILE A 48 -7.23 -15.84 20.99
N THR A 49 -7.99 -16.09 19.93
CA THR A 49 -7.50 -16.76 18.74
C THR A 49 -6.73 -15.80 17.84
N GLN A 50 -5.97 -16.33 16.88
CA GLN A 50 -5.30 -15.50 15.85
C GLN A 50 -6.31 -14.68 15.04
N ALA A 51 -7.47 -15.27 14.70
CA ALA A 51 -8.52 -14.57 13.97
C ALA A 51 -9.09 -13.37 14.77
N GLN A 52 -9.26 -13.52 16.09
CA GLN A 52 -9.67 -12.42 16.96
C GLN A 52 -8.60 -11.34 17.07
N ALA A 53 -7.31 -11.73 17.16
CA ALA A 53 -6.21 -10.76 17.15
C ALA A 53 -6.20 -9.93 15.84
N ASP A 54 -6.44 -10.58 14.71
CA ASP A 54 -6.52 -9.93 13.41
C ASP A 54 -7.73 -8.99 13.31
N ALA A 55 -8.88 -9.39 13.86
CA ALA A 55 -10.06 -8.53 13.92
C ALA A 55 -9.85 -7.30 14.80
N TYR A 56 -9.24 -7.46 15.97
CA TYR A 56 -8.88 -6.33 16.83
C TYR A 56 -7.90 -5.37 16.15
N LEU A 57 -6.89 -5.90 15.45
CA LEU A 57 -5.96 -5.06 14.70
C LEU A 57 -6.68 -4.21 13.65
N GLN A 58 -7.64 -4.79 12.91
CA GLN A 58 -8.42 -4.04 11.92
C GLN A 58 -9.25 -2.92 12.56
N GLN A 59 -9.86 -3.18 13.72
CA GLN A 59 -10.60 -2.17 14.48
C GLN A 59 -9.67 -1.03 14.94
N ASP A 60 -8.50 -1.36 15.48
CA ASP A 60 -7.54 -0.38 15.98
C ASP A 60 -6.94 0.47 14.87
N ILE A 61 -6.74 -0.11 13.68
CA ILE A 61 -6.19 0.59 12.51
C ILE A 61 -7.18 1.62 11.94
N ALA A 62 -8.48 1.41 12.04
CA ALA A 62 -9.51 2.25 11.42
C ALA A 62 -9.35 3.74 11.73
N LYS A 63 -8.96 4.10 12.97
CA LYS A 63 -8.69 5.50 13.34
C LYS A 63 -7.48 6.09 12.60
N PHE A 64 -6.46 5.29 12.33
CA PHE A 64 -5.25 5.74 11.63
C PHE A 64 -5.48 5.86 10.12
N GLU A 65 -6.32 4.99 9.55
CA GLU A 65 -6.85 5.17 8.19
C GLU A 65 -7.58 6.51 8.07
N GLY A 66 -8.40 6.86 9.07
CA GLY A 66 -9.08 8.15 9.15
C GLY A 66 -8.12 9.33 9.15
N TYR A 67 -6.99 9.23 9.86
CA TYR A 67 -5.97 10.29 9.83
C TYR A 67 -5.30 10.42 8.46
N VAL A 68 -4.97 9.31 7.81
CA VAL A 68 -4.33 9.35 6.49
C VAL A 68 -5.29 9.82 5.40
N ASN A 69 -6.57 9.50 5.50
CA ASN A 69 -7.62 10.00 4.59
C ASN A 69 -7.96 11.47 4.79
N ASN A 70 -7.53 12.09 5.87
CA ASN A 70 -7.87 13.47 6.20
C ASN A 70 -6.78 14.45 5.73
N PRO A 71 -7.09 15.39 4.80
CA PRO A 71 -6.12 16.35 4.25
C PRO A 71 -5.52 17.29 5.31
N THR A 72 -6.14 17.45 6.49
CA THR A 72 -5.57 18.18 7.62
C THR A 72 -4.28 17.53 8.13
N TYR A 73 -4.17 16.21 8.06
CA TYR A 73 -2.98 15.45 8.46
C TYR A 73 -2.07 15.14 7.26
N VAL A 74 -2.69 14.79 6.12
CA VAL A 74 -1.99 14.39 4.90
C VAL A 74 -2.52 15.21 3.70
N PRO A 75 -1.97 16.41 3.44
CA PRO A 75 -2.48 17.30 2.39
C PRO A 75 -2.54 16.67 0.99
N ILE A 76 -1.71 15.66 0.73
CA ILE A 76 -1.65 14.95 -0.56
C ILE A 76 -2.42 13.62 -0.57
N THR A 77 -3.37 13.42 0.37
CA THR A 77 -4.04 12.12 0.56
C THR A 77 -4.70 11.58 -0.71
N GLU A 78 -5.26 12.46 -1.55
CA GLU A 78 -5.92 12.07 -2.80
C GLU A 78 -4.93 11.57 -3.87
N GLN A 79 -3.68 12.02 -3.80
CA GLN A 79 -2.60 11.65 -4.73
C GLN A 79 -1.88 10.36 -4.33
N LEU A 80 -2.11 9.87 -3.10
CA LEU A 80 -1.45 8.67 -2.61
C LEU A 80 -1.92 7.43 -3.36
N ASN A 81 -0.99 6.61 -3.81
CA ASN A 81 -1.27 5.25 -4.21
C ASN A 81 -1.48 4.33 -2.98
N GLN A 82 -1.89 3.07 -3.19
CA GLN A 82 -2.18 2.14 -2.11
C GLN A 82 -0.96 1.87 -1.22
N ASN A 83 0.22 1.65 -1.78
CA ASN A 83 1.44 1.39 -1.01
C ASN A 83 1.86 2.60 -0.18
N GLN A 84 1.68 3.80 -0.69
CA GLN A 84 1.94 5.05 0.03
C GLN A 84 0.96 5.24 1.18
N PHE A 85 -0.32 4.97 0.94
CA PHE A 85 -1.34 4.98 1.96
C PHE A 85 -1.02 3.97 3.08
N ASP A 86 -0.72 2.73 2.74
CA ASP A 86 -0.36 1.65 3.67
C ASP A 86 0.83 2.01 4.55
N ALA A 87 1.89 2.56 3.94
CA ALA A 87 3.08 2.98 4.66
C ALA A 87 2.79 4.12 5.67
N LEU A 88 1.94 5.09 5.29
CA LEU A 88 1.54 6.17 6.18
C LEU A 88 0.61 5.70 7.30
N VAL A 89 -0.26 4.72 7.05
CA VAL A 89 -1.06 4.09 8.11
C VAL A 89 -0.16 3.37 9.11
N SER A 90 0.85 2.59 8.65
CA SER A 90 1.84 1.95 9.54
C SER A 90 2.63 2.99 10.34
N PHE A 91 3.07 4.07 9.71
CA PHE A 91 3.75 5.17 10.38
C PHE A 91 2.88 5.82 11.45
N ALA A 92 1.63 6.13 11.13
CA ALA A 92 0.68 6.73 12.06
C ALA A 92 0.33 5.79 13.22
N PHE A 93 0.19 4.49 12.95
CA PHE A 93 -0.06 3.47 13.97
C PHE A 93 1.05 3.45 15.04
N ASN A 94 2.31 3.60 14.62
CA ASN A 94 3.46 3.59 15.53
C ASN A 94 3.72 4.94 16.21
N LEU A 95 3.57 6.07 15.50
CA LEU A 95 4.03 7.38 15.97
C LEU A 95 2.90 8.40 16.23
N GLY A 96 1.66 8.02 15.90
CA GLY A 96 0.47 8.83 16.10
C GLY A 96 0.25 9.93 15.06
N ALA A 97 -0.94 10.52 15.10
CA ALA A 97 -1.41 11.53 14.16
C ALA A 97 -0.55 12.82 14.16
N GLY A 98 -0.02 13.23 15.31
CA GLY A 98 0.83 14.42 15.43
C GLY A 98 2.12 14.30 14.60
N ASN A 99 2.80 13.14 14.65
CA ASN A 99 3.99 12.89 13.86
C ASN A 99 3.66 12.68 12.37
N LEU A 100 2.52 12.04 12.05
CA LEU A 100 2.02 11.94 10.69
C LEU A 100 1.86 13.33 10.06
N ARG A 101 1.18 14.25 10.76
CA ARG A 101 0.98 15.63 10.30
C ARG A 101 2.31 16.35 10.09
N LYS A 102 3.27 16.22 11.03
CA LYS A 102 4.61 16.80 10.90
C LYS A 102 5.37 16.23 9.69
N LEU A 103 5.25 14.92 9.45
CA LEU A 103 5.87 14.25 8.31
C LEU A 103 5.30 14.77 6.99
N CYS A 104 3.99 14.97 6.88
CA CYS A 104 3.32 15.25 5.61
C CYS A 104 3.17 16.75 5.29
N LYS A 105 3.21 17.65 6.31
CA LYS A 105 2.97 19.08 6.15
C LYS A 105 3.93 19.73 5.15
N GLY A 106 3.38 20.28 4.07
CA GLY A 106 4.12 21.04 3.05
C GLY A 106 5.09 20.21 2.22
N ARG A 107 4.92 18.87 2.18
CA ARG A 107 5.82 17.98 1.46
C ARG A 107 5.11 17.25 0.32
N THR A 108 5.83 17.06 -0.77
CA THR A 108 5.48 16.14 -1.85
C THR A 108 5.70 14.69 -1.40
N ALA A 109 5.15 13.70 -2.12
CA ALA A 109 5.35 12.29 -1.83
C ALA A 109 6.85 11.91 -1.75
N ALA A 110 7.67 12.40 -2.68
CA ALA A 110 9.11 12.14 -2.67
C ALA A 110 9.81 12.72 -1.43
N GLN A 111 9.39 13.90 -0.97
CA GLN A 111 9.94 14.54 0.23
C GLN A 111 9.49 13.82 1.51
N ILE A 112 8.26 13.29 1.55
CA ILE A 112 7.75 12.45 2.64
C ILE A 112 8.61 11.19 2.76
N ALA A 113 8.83 10.48 1.64
CA ALA A 113 9.66 9.28 1.60
C ALA A 113 11.08 9.55 2.15
N ARG A 114 11.71 10.65 1.74
CA ARG A 114 13.06 11.04 2.20
C ARG A 114 13.11 11.39 3.69
N ALA A 115 12.05 12.02 4.22
CA ALA A 115 11.98 12.45 5.62
C ALA A 115 11.64 11.31 6.60
N MET A 116 10.95 10.27 6.15
CA MET A 116 10.44 9.18 6.98
C MET A 116 11.53 8.51 7.85
N PRO A 117 12.74 8.18 7.35
CA PRO A 117 13.78 7.54 8.15
C PRO A 117 14.27 8.33 9.35
N SER A 118 14.09 9.65 9.38
CA SER A 118 14.52 10.50 10.50
C SER A 118 13.66 10.31 11.78
N TYR A 119 12.50 9.67 11.67
CA TYR A 119 11.58 9.37 12.78
C TYR A 119 11.94 8.07 13.51
N ASN A 120 13.22 7.90 13.84
CA ASN A 120 13.78 6.68 14.43
C ASN A 120 14.27 6.84 15.86
N LYS A 121 13.85 7.93 16.55
CA LYS A 121 14.29 8.23 17.92
C LYS A 121 13.16 8.02 18.93
N ALA A 122 13.52 7.55 20.13
CA ALA A 122 12.70 7.59 21.32
C ALA A 122 13.53 8.11 22.50
N ALA A 123 12.98 9.00 23.31
CA ALA A 123 13.70 9.69 24.38
C ALA A 123 15.05 10.30 23.93
N GLY A 124 15.08 10.88 22.72
CA GLY A 124 16.28 11.50 22.13
C GLY A 124 17.31 10.52 21.53
N LYS A 125 17.20 9.21 21.78
CA LYS A 125 18.15 8.19 21.31
C LYS A 125 17.65 7.50 20.04
N VAL A 126 18.54 7.24 19.09
CA VAL A 126 18.25 6.44 17.90
C VAL A 126 18.09 4.97 18.31
N LEU A 127 16.98 4.35 17.92
CA LEU A 127 16.71 2.94 18.17
C LEU A 127 16.82 2.13 16.88
N ALA A 128 17.60 1.06 16.89
CA ALA A 128 17.80 0.19 15.74
C ALA A 128 16.49 -0.43 15.22
N GLY A 129 15.57 -0.79 16.13
CA GLY A 129 14.23 -1.29 15.78
C GLY A 129 13.40 -0.26 15.01
N LEU A 130 13.39 0.99 15.47
CA LEU A 130 12.69 2.08 14.78
C LEU A 130 13.35 2.41 13.44
N THR A 131 14.67 2.35 13.37
CA THR A 131 15.41 2.55 12.10
C THR A 131 15.01 1.50 11.06
N ARG A 132 14.94 0.21 11.46
CA ARG A 132 14.49 -0.87 10.56
C ARG A 132 13.04 -0.66 10.12
N ARG A 133 12.13 -0.30 11.05
CA ARG A 133 10.72 -0.04 10.73
C ARG A 133 10.56 1.11 9.75
N ARG A 134 11.20 2.24 9.98
CA ARG A 134 11.16 3.40 9.07
C ARG A 134 11.69 3.10 7.69
N LYS A 135 12.77 2.30 7.57
CA LYS A 135 13.29 1.84 6.27
C LYS A 135 12.29 0.94 5.55
N ALA A 136 11.61 0.04 6.25
CA ALA A 136 10.61 -0.85 5.66
C ALA A 136 9.35 -0.05 5.22
N GLU A 137 8.89 0.92 6.01
CA GLU A 137 7.82 1.82 5.63
C GLU A 137 8.20 2.69 4.41
N GLN A 138 9.42 3.21 4.36
CA GLN A 138 9.94 3.94 3.21
C GLN A 138 10.01 3.04 1.95
N ALA A 139 10.46 1.80 2.09
CA ALA A 139 10.52 0.85 1.00
C ALA A 139 9.11 0.55 0.45
N LEU A 140 8.13 0.34 1.33
CA LEU A 140 6.74 0.17 0.93
C LEU A 140 6.19 1.43 0.24
N PHE A 141 6.48 2.61 0.78
CA PHE A 141 6.04 3.89 0.23
C PHE A 141 6.56 4.12 -1.20
N ASN A 142 7.81 3.73 -1.46
CA ASN A 142 8.47 3.87 -2.76
C ASN A 142 8.17 2.71 -3.72
N LYS A 143 7.54 1.64 -3.23
CA LYS A 143 7.20 0.50 -4.08
C LYS A 143 6.13 0.90 -5.08
N ALA A 144 6.37 0.65 -6.36
CA ALA A 144 5.34 0.77 -7.38
C ALA A 144 4.12 -0.07 -6.98
N VAL A 145 2.92 0.44 -7.24
CA VAL A 145 1.71 -0.36 -7.05
C VAL A 145 1.66 -1.35 -8.20
N SER A 146 1.92 -2.62 -7.91
CA SER A 146 1.46 -3.67 -8.81
C SER A 146 -0.07 -3.66 -8.73
N CYS A 147 -0.74 -3.38 -9.84
CA CYS A 147 -2.19 -3.40 -9.90
C CYS A 147 -2.66 -4.86 -9.94
N THR A 148 -2.48 -5.56 -8.81
CA THR A 148 -3.06 -6.88 -8.62
C THR A 148 -4.52 -6.71 -8.19
N GLY A 149 -5.40 -6.59 -9.16
CA GLY A 149 -6.81 -6.89 -8.96
C GLY A 149 -6.91 -8.36 -8.54
N THR A 150 -7.66 -8.61 -7.47
CA THR A 150 -7.97 -9.95 -6.96
C THR A 150 -8.38 -10.87 -8.11
N THR A 151 -7.49 -11.77 -8.51
CA THR A 151 -7.82 -12.83 -9.44
C THR A 151 -7.94 -14.12 -8.65
N THR A 152 -9.14 -14.61 -8.51
CA THR A 152 -9.42 -16.01 -8.22
C THR A 152 -8.64 -16.88 -9.20
N THR A 153 -7.78 -17.71 -8.67
CA THR A 153 -6.98 -18.69 -9.36
C THR A 153 -7.86 -19.61 -10.21
N SER A 154 -7.65 -19.60 -11.52
CA SER A 154 -7.89 -20.73 -12.37
C SER A 154 -6.69 -20.87 -13.30
N THR A 155 -5.86 -21.87 -12.99
CA THR A 155 -4.80 -22.37 -13.84
C THR A 155 -5.40 -22.89 -15.14
N ASN A 156 -5.16 -22.18 -16.23
CA ASN A 156 -5.09 -22.77 -17.56
C ASN A 156 -4.08 -21.98 -18.36
N THR A 157 -2.91 -22.59 -18.56
CA THR A 157 -1.90 -22.20 -19.53
C THR A 157 -2.48 -22.46 -20.91
N GLU A 158 -3.15 -21.47 -21.50
CA GLU A 158 -3.43 -21.45 -22.92
C GLU A 158 -2.67 -20.29 -23.54
N ASP A 159 -1.97 -20.61 -24.62
CA ASP A 159 -1.28 -19.70 -25.52
C ASP A 159 -2.16 -18.48 -25.82
N TYR A 160 -1.97 -17.40 -25.08
CA TYR A 160 -2.60 -16.13 -25.38
C TYR A 160 -1.99 -15.61 -26.67
N ASN A 161 -2.68 -15.87 -27.80
CA ASN A 161 -2.44 -15.19 -29.05
C ASN A 161 -2.70 -13.69 -28.85
N MET A 162 -1.69 -13.00 -28.31
CA MET A 162 -1.73 -11.61 -27.83
C MET A 162 -1.93 -10.69 -29.03
N LYS A 163 -3.20 -10.44 -29.34
CA LYS A 163 -3.57 -9.51 -30.40
C LYS A 163 -3.03 -8.11 -30.08
N THR A 164 -2.32 -7.51 -31.03
CA THR A 164 -1.88 -6.12 -30.94
C THR A 164 -3.08 -5.21 -30.73
N ILE A 165 -3.01 -4.36 -29.69
CA ILE A 165 -4.03 -3.36 -29.39
C ILE A 165 -3.42 -1.96 -29.44
N LYS A 166 -4.23 -0.99 -29.88
CA LYS A 166 -3.86 0.42 -30.04
C LYS A 166 -5.10 1.30 -29.92
N LYS A 167 -4.94 2.60 -30.01
CA LYS A 167 -6.06 3.55 -30.03
C LYS A 167 -7.20 3.10 -30.96
N GLY A 168 -8.41 3.09 -30.42
CA GLY A 168 -9.61 2.58 -31.08
C GLY A 168 -9.92 1.11 -30.81
N SER A 169 -8.98 0.32 -30.27
CA SER A 169 -9.23 -1.07 -29.85
C SER A 169 -10.23 -1.12 -28.70
N LYS A 170 -11.03 -2.20 -28.63
CA LYS A 170 -12.03 -2.43 -27.57
C LYS A 170 -12.02 -3.90 -27.15
N GLY A 171 -12.46 -4.16 -25.90
CA GLY A 171 -12.69 -5.50 -25.39
C GLY A 171 -11.77 -5.91 -24.27
N ASN A 172 -11.74 -7.22 -23.95
CA ASN A 172 -11.03 -7.75 -22.77
C ASN A 172 -9.51 -7.56 -22.84
N ALA A 173 -8.87 -7.68 -23.98
CA ALA A 173 -7.44 -7.40 -24.11
C ALA A 173 -7.09 -5.96 -23.71
N VAL A 174 -7.95 -5.00 -24.07
CA VAL A 174 -7.77 -3.60 -23.64
C VAL A 174 -7.94 -3.47 -22.12
N LYS A 175 -8.92 -4.15 -21.52
CA LYS A 175 -9.09 -4.13 -20.05
C LYS A 175 -7.86 -4.70 -19.34
N VAL A 176 -7.31 -5.80 -19.81
CA VAL A 176 -6.09 -6.41 -19.26
C VAL A 176 -4.92 -5.42 -19.34
N TRP A 177 -4.74 -4.81 -20.51
CA TRP A 177 -3.67 -3.80 -20.66
C TRP A 177 -3.87 -2.58 -19.76
N GLN A 178 -5.12 -2.09 -19.65
CA GLN A 178 -5.46 -0.98 -18.76
C GLN A 178 -5.17 -1.31 -17.28
N ILE A 179 -5.36 -2.57 -16.88
CA ILE A 179 -4.95 -3.05 -15.55
C ILE A 179 -3.43 -2.98 -15.41
N ILE A 180 -2.67 -3.47 -16.38
CA ILE A 180 -1.20 -3.46 -16.38
C ILE A 180 -0.64 -2.03 -16.22
N ILE A 181 -1.20 -1.06 -16.96
CA ILE A 181 -0.77 0.34 -16.90
C ILE A 181 -1.52 1.17 -15.86
N CYS A 182 -2.27 0.52 -14.95
CA CYS A 182 -2.95 1.15 -13.82
C CYS A 182 -3.94 2.28 -14.18
N VAL A 183 -4.69 2.12 -15.29
CA VAL A 183 -5.81 3.01 -15.63
C VAL A 183 -7.14 2.27 -15.50
N THR A 184 -8.26 3.01 -15.45
CA THR A 184 -9.61 2.44 -15.35
C THR A 184 -9.87 1.43 -16.47
N PRO A 185 -10.16 0.14 -16.17
CA PRO A 185 -10.32 -0.90 -17.18
C PRO A 185 -11.72 -0.87 -17.83
N ASP A 186 -12.01 0.21 -18.55
CA ASP A 186 -13.28 0.39 -19.27
C ASP A 186 -13.36 -0.42 -20.57
N GLY A 187 -12.25 -0.99 -21.00
CA GLY A 187 -12.14 -1.80 -22.22
C GLY A 187 -12.15 -0.97 -23.50
N LYS A 188 -11.89 0.34 -23.42
CA LYS A 188 -11.79 1.23 -24.59
C LYS A 188 -10.39 1.85 -24.63
N PHE A 189 -9.63 1.57 -25.68
CA PHE A 189 -8.31 2.17 -25.86
C PHE A 189 -8.46 3.58 -26.42
N GLY A 190 -8.72 4.53 -25.55
CA GLY A 190 -8.85 5.95 -25.88
C GLY A 190 -7.50 6.69 -25.85
N SER A 191 -7.55 8.03 -26.02
CA SER A 191 -6.34 8.88 -25.96
C SER A 191 -5.64 8.83 -24.59
N GLY A 192 -6.40 8.73 -23.49
CA GLY A 192 -5.82 8.57 -22.15
C GLY A 192 -5.03 7.26 -22.01
N THR A 193 -5.61 6.13 -22.47
CA THR A 193 -4.92 4.84 -22.48
C THR A 193 -3.67 4.88 -23.37
N GLU A 194 -3.75 5.55 -24.54
CA GLU A 194 -2.60 5.71 -25.45
C GLU A 194 -1.47 6.50 -24.79
N SER A 195 -1.77 7.64 -24.16
CA SER A 195 -0.77 8.47 -23.47
C SER A 195 -0.07 7.67 -22.37
N THR A 196 -0.84 7.05 -21.46
CA THR A 196 -0.27 6.23 -20.39
C THR A 196 0.51 5.02 -20.93
N THR A 197 0.11 4.46 -22.07
CA THR A 197 0.88 3.39 -22.73
C THR A 197 2.25 3.88 -23.18
N ARG A 198 2.35 5.09 -23.75
CA ARG A 198 3.64 5.70 -24.14
C ARG A 198 4.54 5.94 -22.94
N ASP A 199 4.01 6.53 -21.88
CA ASP A 199 4.75 6.78 -20.64
C ASP A 199 5.26 5.47 -20.03
N TRP A 200 4.43 4.42 -20.08
CA TRP A 200 4.79 3.09 -19.62
C TRP A 200 5.88 2.45 -20.47
N GLN A 201 5.78 2.57 -21.81
CA GLN A 201 6.80 2.05 -22.76
C GLN A 201 8.15 2.74 -22.53
N GLU A 202 8.15 4.07 -22.32
CA GLU A 202 9.37 4.84 -22.04
C GLU A 202 10.03 4.37 -20.73
N SER A 203 9.23 4.19 -19.67
CA SER A 203 9.74 3.73 -18.37
C SER A 203 10.31 2.30 -18.39
N HIS A 204 9.94 1.49 -19.37
CA HIS A 204 10.41 0.11 -19.56
C HIS A 204 11.43 -0.05 -20.70
N GLY A 205 11.92 1.05 -21.27
CA GLY A 205 12.93 1.03 -22.34
C GLY A 205 12.43 0.41 -23.65
N LEU A 206 11.13 0.48 -23.90
CA LEU A 206 10.51 -0.05 -25.12
C LEU A 206 10.31 1.08 -26.15
N THR A 207 10.03 0.70 -27.40
CA THR A 207 9.64 1.66 -28.43
C THR A 207 8.36 2.39 -28.02
N VAL A 208 8.42 3.73 -27.96
CA VAL A 208 7.31 4.60 -27.49
C VAL A 208 6.37 4.92 -28.67
N ASP A 209 5.61 3.91 -29.11
CA ASP A 209 4.69 4.03 -30.24
C ASP A 209 3.20 4.09 -29.84
N GLY A 210 2.90 3.87 -28.55
CA GLY A 210 1.53 3.83 -28.03
C GLY A 210 0.75 2.60 -28.49
N THR A 211 1.43 1.60 -29.06
CA THR A 211 0.84 0.34 -29.52
C THR A 211 1.31 -0.82 -28.63
N VAL A 212 0.38 -1.62 -28.15
CA VAL A 212 0.72 -2.77 -27.31
C VAL A 212 0.88 -3.99 -28.20
N GLY A 213 2.09 -4.18 -28.68
CA GLY A 213 2.53 -5.35 -29.45
C GLY A 213 3.13 -6.43 -28.54
N PRO A 214 3.71 -7.50 -29.14
CA PRO A 214 4.28 -8.65 -28.39
C PRO A 214 5.29 -8.26 -27.31
N MET A 215 6.15 -7.28 -27.59
CA MET A 215 7.16 -6.81 -26.62
C MET A 215 6.53 -6.11 -25.42
N SER A 216 5.54 -5.22 -25.64
CA SER A 216 4.80 -4.56 -24.57
C SER A 216 3.99 -5.55 -23.74
N TRP A 217 3.34 -6.52 -24.40
CA TRP A 217 2.61 -7.59 -23.71
C TRP A 217 3.54 -8.42 -22.83
N LYS A 218 4.68 -8.87 -23.38
CA LYS A 218 5.65 -9.66 -22.63
C LYS A 218 6.11 -8.90 -21.38
N ALA A 219 6.60 -7.68 -21.54
CA ALA A 219 7.08 -6.87 -20.43
C ALA A 219 5.97 -6.56 -19.42
N GLY A 220 4.73 -6.31 -19.88
CA GLY A 220 3.61 -6.03 -19.01
C GLY A 220 3.15 -7.22 -18.16
N LEU A 221 3.21 -8.42 -18.70
CA LEU A 221 2.84 -9.66 -18.00
C LEU A 221 3.94 -10.14 -17.04
N GLU A 222 5.21 -9.90 -17.37
CA GLU A 222 6.34 -10.18 -16.48
C GLU A 222 6.39 -9.20 -15.27
N ALA A 223 5.70 -8.06 -15.38
CA ALA A 223 5.61 -7.05 -14.31
C ALA A 223 4.42 -7.27 -13.35
N LEU A 224 3.52 -8.23 -13.62
CA LEU A 224 2.40 -8.62 -12.75
C LEU A 224 2.84 -9.63 -11.68
#